data_4b74849e03ef90a77608df21cdb7f4ea
#
_entry.id   4b74849e03ef90a77608df21cdb7f4ea
#
_cell.length_a   1.000
_cell.length_b   1.000
_cell.length_c   1.000
_cell.angle_alpha   90.00
_cell.angle_beta   90.00
_cell.angle_gamma   90.00
#
_symmetry.space_group_name_H-M   'P 1'
#
loop_
_entity.id
_entity.type
_entity.pdbx_description
1 polymer ?
#
loop_
_entity_poly.entity_id
_entity_poly.type
_entity_poly.pdbx_seq_one_letter_code
_entity_poly.pdbx_strand_id
1 'polypeptide(L)'
;MMGILGLVALVSCSIKEDRSDAACWITVTADNSTSLSAWFGSQRILDNHQGGLEDHMVPRGIVDLVASVGDFTVPEGQQMNELFAQLIPLETDGEFAYAGVELEKQFATVYLDFKEEDDGRASYDLEVAGTVSGADIHTLKPVEGVFRCTPEPLADENRGYALRVPRQKDESLTLRLLDQGEIVDTIPLGELIRKAGFDWTKESLGDVSILCDLPAHSFTITVMEWEGPVTFEITI
;
A
#
# COMPACT_ATOMS: atom_id res chain seq x y z
N MET A 1 -52.00 8.87 -69.51
CA MET A 1 -51.56 7.90 -68.47
C MET A 1 -50.45 8.56 -67.67
N MET A 2 -50.79 9.08 -66.50
CA MET A 2 -49.85 9.79 -65.63
C MET A 2 -49.49 8.84 -64.46
N GLY A 3 -48.25 8.39 -64.45
CA GLY A 3 -47.72 7.52 -63.38
C GLY A 3 -47.29 8.37 -62.18
N ILE A 4 -47.90 8.15 -61.05
CA ILE A 4 -47.53 8.76 -59.77
C ILE A 4 -46.43 7.91 -59.16
N LEU A 5 -45.20 8.41 -59.10
CA LEU A 5 -44.11 7.86 -58.35
C LEU A 5 -44.27 8.17 -56.88
N GLY A 6 -44.69 7.22 -56.09
CA GLY A 6 -44.75 7.37 -54.63
C GLY A 6 -43.35 7.31 -54.01
N LEU A 7 -42.89 8.43 -53.47
CA LEU A 7 -41.66 8.52 -52.68
C LEU A 7 -41.91 7.91 -51.28
N VAL A 8 -41.41 6.72 -51.01
CA VAL A 8 -41.42 6.13 -49.68
C VAL A 8 -40.25 6.73 -48.89
N ALA A 9 -40.56 7.70 -48.02
CA ALA A 9 -39.57 8.20 -47.05
C ALA A 9 -39.38 7.15 -45.96
N LEU A 10 -38.23 6.45 -45.95
CA LEU A 10 -37.78 5.64 -44.83
C LEU A 10 -37.40 6.58 -43.70
N VAL A 11 -38.28 6.74 -42.74
CA VAL A 11 -37.97 7.39 -41.47
C VAL A 11 -37.16 6.37 -40.66
N SER A 12 -35.85 6.50 -40.68
CA SER A 12 -34.97 5.80 -39.75
C SER A 12 -35.14 6.44 -38.37
N CYS A 13 -36.03 5.90 -37.57
CA CYS A 13 -36.01 6.18 -36.12
C CYS A 13 -34.74 5.59 -35.52
N SER A 14 -33.72 6.41 -35.37
CA SER A 14 -32.63 6.07 -34.45
C SER A 14 -33.20 6.17 -33.02
N ILE A 15 -33.72 5.09 -32.51
CA ILE A 15 -33.99 4.96 -31.06
C ILE A 15 -32.62 4.97 -30.40
N LYS A 16 -32.21 6.13 -29.88
CA LYS A 16 -31.16 6.18 -28.88
C LYS A 16 -31.75 5.56 -27.63
N GLU A 17 -31.51 4.29 -27.42
CA GLU A 17 -31.76 3.69 -26.11
C GLU A 17 -30.91 4.47 -25.11
N ASP A 18 -31.60 5.04 -24.12
CA ASP A 18 -30.92 5.57 -22.93
C ASP A 18 -30.46 4.35 -22.12
N ARG A 19 -29.16 4.03 -22.21
CA ARG A 19 -28.53 2.91 -21.49
C ARG A 19 -27.85 3.37 -20.22
N SER A 20 -28.14 4.57 -19.74
CA SER A 20 -27.53 5.11 -18.50
C SER A 20 -27.76 4.20 -17.29
N ASP A 21 -28.88 3.46 -17.25
CA ASP A 21 -29.22 2.54 -16.17
C ASP A 21 -28.77 1.08 -16.45
N ALA A 22 -28.14 0.82 -17.60
CA ALA A 22 -27.66 -0.53 -17.90
C ALA A 22 -26.38 -0.81 -17.09
N ALA A 23 -26.29 -2.00 -16.50
CA ALA A 23 -25.11 -2.45 -15.79
C ALA A 23 -23.94 -2.74 -16.76
N CYS A 24 -22.70 -2.67 -16.25
CA CYS A 24 -21.51 -3.18 -16.88
C CYS A 24 -21.12 -4.51 -16.23
N TRP A 25 -20.72 -5.49 -17.02
CA TRP A 25 -20.16 -6.73 -16.52
C TRP A 25 -18.64 -6.59 -16.39
N ILE A 26 -18.10 -6.83 -15.20
CA ILE A 26 -16.67 -6.81 -14.97
C ILE A 26 -16.11 -8.20 -14.78
N THR A 27 -14.93 -8.43 -15.33
CA THR A 27 -14.08 -9.59 -15.05
C THR A 27 -12.80 -9.08 -14.39
N VAL A 28 -12.51 -9.61 -13.21
CA VAL A 28 -11.27 -9.33 -12.46
C VAL A 28 -10.39 -10.55 -12.55
N THR A 29 -9.19 -10.42 -13.10
CA THR A 29 -8.21 -11.51 -13.18
C THR A 29 -7.10 -11.30 -12.16
N ALA A 30 -6.81 -12.34 -11.39
CA ALA A 30 -5.72 -12.38 -10.42
C ALA A 30 -5.05 -13.75 -10.44
N ASP A 31 -3.87 -13.88 -9.84
CA ASP A 31 -3.21 -15.16 -9.66
C ASP A 31 -4.11 -16.09 -8.82
N ASN A 32 -4.38 -17.29 -9.32
CA ASN A 32 -5.21 -18.30 -8.66
C ASN A 32 -4.65 -18.80 -7.33
N SER A 33 -3.38 -18.55 -7.03
CA SER A 33 -2.76 -18.90 -5.74
C SER A 33 -3.08 -17.87 -4.65
N THR A 34 -3.56 -16.68 -5.02
CA THR A 34 -3.76 -15.54 -4.12
C THR A 34 -5.22 -15.43 -3.71
N SER A 35 -5.48 -15.42 -2.39
CA SER A 35 -6.79 -15.07 -1.84
C SER A 35 -6.87 -13.56 -1.65
N LEU A 36 -7.73 -12.91 -2.43
CA LEU A 36 -7.87 -11.45 -2.41
C LEU A 36 -9.27 -10.99 -2.00
N SER A 37 -9.33 -9.78 -1.48
CA SER A 37 -10.57 -9.03 -1.29
C SER A 37 -10.62 -7.89 -2.31
N ALA A 38 -11.82 -7.55 -2.80
CA ALA A 38 -11.97 -6.46 -3.75
C ALA A 38 -13.19 -5.61 -3.46
N TRP A 39 -13.06 -4.31 -3.72
CA TRP A 39 -14.11 -3.30 -3.56
C TRP A 39 -14.27 -2.53 -4.85
N PHE A 40 -15.53 -2.31 -5.24
CA PHE A 40 -15.90 -1.46 -6.34
C PHE A 40 -16.63 -0.24 -5.75
N GLY A 41 -15.96 0.90 -5.71
CA GLY A 41 -16.38 2.01 -4.89
C GLY A 41 -16.53 1.57 -3.41
N SER A 42 -17.71 1.77 -2.81
CA SER A 42 -17.99 1.36 -1.43
C SER A 42 -18.50 -0.10 -1.30
N GLN A 43 -18.73 -0.78 -2.41
CA GLN A 43 -19.27 -2.13 -2.41
C GLN A 43 -18.14 -3.16 -2.42
N ARG A 44 -18.08 -4.04 -1.40
CA ARG A 44 -17.21 -5.21 -1.41
C ARG A 44 -17.77 -6.25 -2.36
N ILE A 45 -17.01 -6.62 -3.39
CA ILE A 45 -17.40 -7.60 -4.42
C ILE A 45 -16.71 -8.95 -4.25
N LEU A 46 -15.53 -8.99 -3.63
CA LEU A 46 -14.81 -10.20 -3.23
C LEU A 46 -14.44 -10.13 -1.76
N ASP A 47 -14.51 -11.24 -1.07
CA ASP A 47 -14.14 -11.39 0.33
C ASP A 47 -13.24 -12.60 0.51
N ASN A 48 -11.92 -12.36 0.59
CA ASN A 48 -10.90 -13.40 0.76
C ASN A 48 -11.11 -14.58 -0.23
N HIS A 49 -11.37 -14.23 -1.49
CA HIS A 49 -11.67 -15.17 -2.56
C HIS A 49 -10.41 -15.57 -3.29
N GLN A 50 -10.24 -16.86 -3.57
CA GLN A 50 -9.09 -17.38 -4.31
C GLN A 50 -9.26 -17.11 -5.81
N GLY A 51 -8.27 -16.40 -6.40
CA GLY A 51 -8.30 -16.02 -7.80
C GLY A 51 -9.17 -14.78 -8.07
N GLY A 52 -9.54 -14.61 -9.34
CA GLY A 52 -10.33 -13.46 -9.80
C GLY A 52 -11.84 -13.68 -9.68
N LEU A 53 -12.58 -12.77 -10.26
CA LEU A 53 -14.04 -12.77 -10.33
C LEU A 53 -14.46 -12.65 -11.79
N GLU A 54 -15.40 -13.49 -12.23
CA GLU A 54 -15.98 -13.43 -13.57
C GLU A 54 -17.42 -12.90 -13.50
N ASP A 55 -17.79 -12.12 -14.51
CA ASP A 55 -19.17 -11.69 -14.79
C ASP A 55 -19.93 -11.07 -13.58
N HIS A 56 -19.28 -10.13 -12.89
CA HIS A 56 -19.94 -9.37 -11.85
C HIS A 56 -20.54 -8.07 -12.39
N MET A 57 -21.81 -7.79 -12.05
CA MET A 57 -22.50 -6.58 -12.49
C MET A 57 -22.15 -5.38 -11.59
N VAL A 58 -21.75 -4.27 -12.22
CA VAL A 58 -21.48 -3.00 -11.55
C VAL A 58 -22.19 -1.85 -12.27
N PRO A 59 -22.42 -0.73 -11.60
CA PRO A 59 -22.93 0.50 -12.23
C PRO A 59 -22.01 0.99 -13.34
N ARG A 60 -22.56 1.70 -14.33
CA ARG A 60 -21.75 2.38 -15.35
C ARG A 60 -21.12 3.65 -14.81
N GLY A 61 -19.99 4.00 -15.39
CA GLY A 61 -19.22 5.22 -15.09
C GLY A 61 -17.75 4.91 -14.86
N ILE A 62 -17.00 5.91 -14.39
CA ILE A 62 -15.61 5.72 -13.95
C ILE A 62 -15.65 5.40 -12.46
N VAL A 63 -15.20 4.23 -12.08
CA VAL A 63 -15.17 3.79 -10.69
C VAL A 63 -13.85 3.08 -10.41
N ASP A 64 -13.30 3.35 -9.24
CA ASP A 64 -12.08 2.69 -8.79
C ASP A 64 -12.41 1.29 -8.26
N LEU A 65 -11.65 0.30 -8.73
CA LEU A 65 -11.55 -1.02 -8.16
C LEU A 65 -10.34 -1.07 -7.24
N VAL A 66 -10.53 -1.44 -5.97
CA VAL A 66 -9.43 -1.74 -5.05
C VAL A 66 -9.38 -3.23 -4.83
N ALA A 67 -8.23 -3.84 -5.11
CA ALA A 67 -7.95 -5.23 -4.79
C ALA A 67 -6.86 -5.31 -3.72
N SER A 68 -6.99 -6.22 -2.75
CA SER A 68 -6.00 -6.34 -1.68
C SER A 68 -5.88 -7.72 -1.07
N VAL A 69 -4.72 -7.95 -0.45
CA VAL A 69 -4.43 -9.02 0.51
C VAL A 69 -3.86 -8.38 1.77
N GLY A 70 -4.37 -8.73 2.94
CA GLY A 70 -3.95 -8.20 4.23
C GLY A 70 -4.88 -7.14 4.80
N ASP A 71 -4.43 -6.50 5.89
CA ASP A 71 -5.23 -5.58 6.69
C ASP A 71 -4.81 -4.12 6.45
N PHE A 72 -5.80 -3.24 6.28
CA PHE A 72 -5.59 -1.80 6.05
C PHE A 72 -5.26 -1.02 7.32
N THR A 73 -5.52 -1.58 8.48
CA THR A 73 -5.32 -0.91 9.79
C THR A 73 -4.22 -1.57 10.57
N VAL A 74 -3.46 -0.75 11.30
CA VAL A 74 -2.44 -1.23 12.24
C VAL A 74 -3.10 -1.41 13.59
N PRO A 75 -3.06 -2.62 14.20
CA PRO A 75 -3.54 -2.81 15.55
C PRO A 75 -2.71 -2.00 16.55
N GLU A 76 -3.34 -1.54 17.63
CA GLU A 76 -2.66 -0.76 18.66
C GLU A 76 -1.50 -1.56 19.30
N GLY A 77 -0.33 -0.93 19.40
CA GLY A 77 0.87 -1.54 19.98
C GLY A 77 1.55 -2.59 19.09
N GLN A 78 1.10 -2.79 17.86
CA GLN A 78 1.66 -3.76 16.93
C GLN A 78 2.30 -3.08 15.71
N GLN A 79 3.14 -3.83 15.01
CA GLN A 79 3.60 -3.45 13.68
C GLN A 79 2.48 -3.64 12.65
N MET A 80 2.62 -3.04 11.47
CA MET A 80 1.67 -3.25 10.38
C MET A 80 1.69 -4.71 9.92
N ASN A 81 0.52 -5.28 9.65
CA ASN A 81 0.42 -6.53 8.92
C ASN A 81 0.88 -6.35 7.46
N GLU A 82 1.20 -7.42 6.79
CA GLU A 82 1.47 -7.36 5.36
C GLU A 82 0.22 -6.89 4.62
N LEU A 83 0.36 -5.82 3.85
CA LEU A 83 -0.69 -5.30 2.99
C LEU A 83 -0.14 -5.17 1.57
N PHE A 84 -0.73 -5.94 0.67
CA PHE A 84 -0.53 -5.81 -0.77
C PHE A 84 -1.84 -5.35 -1.36
N ALA A 85 -1.84 -4.25 -2.11
CA ALA A 85 -3.07 -3.69 -2.66
C ALA A 85 -2.79 -2.92 -3.95
N GLN A 86 -3.82 -2.85 -4.81
CA GLN A 86 -3.80 -2.06 -6.03
C GLN A 86 -5.10 -1.28 -6.18
N LEU A 87 -4.99 -0.02 -6.60
CA LEU A 87 -6.10 0.82 -7.02
C LEU A 87 -6.12 0.86 -8.55
N ILE A 88 -7.20 0.39 -9.14
CA ILE A 88 -7.37 0.26 -10.60
C ILE A 88 -8.54 1.12 -11.03
N PRO A 89 -8.32 2.27 -11.72
CA PRO A 89 -9.41 3.02 -12.32
C PRO A 89 -10.02 2.22 -13.48
N LEU A 90 -11.34 2.01 -13.43
CA LEU A 90 -12.09 1.29 -14.45
C LEU A 90 -13.09 2.21 -15.15
N GLU A 91 -13.09 2.16 -16.49
CA GLU A 91 -14.14 2.74 -17.32
C GLU A 91 -15.23 1.68 -17.56
N THR A 92 -16.40 1.88 -16.97
CA THR A 92 -17.53 0.93 -17.06
C THR A 92 -18.68 1.45 -17.92
N ASP A 93 -18.39 2.35 -18.89
CA ASP A 93 -19.37 2.87 -19.83
C ASP A 93 -19.85 1.81 -20.86
N GLY A 94 -19.03 0.79 -21.10
CA GLY A 94 -19.32 -0.35 -21.97
C GLY A 94 -20.24 -1.39 -21.34
N GLU A 95 -20.49 -2.48 -22.08
CA GLU A 95 -21.20 -3.65 -21.54
C GLU A 95 -20.27 -4.54 -20.71
N PHE A 96 -18.97 -4.51 -21.00
CA PHE A 96 -17.93 -5.30 -20.33
C PHE A 96 -16.73 -4.44 -20.00
N ALA A 97 -16.11 -4.70 -18.84
CA ALA A 97 -14.82 -4.16 -18.43
C ALA A 97 -13.95 -5.25 -17.83
N TYR A 98 -12.64 -5.11 -17.96
CA TYR A 98 -11.66 -6.10 -17.51
C TYR A 98 -10.61 -5.43 -16.64
N ALA A 99 -10.26 -6.06 -15.53
CA ALA A 99 -9.18 -5.65 -14.63
C ALA A 99 -8.21 -6.80 -14.39
N GLY A 100 -6.93 -6.58 -14.70
CA GLY A 100 -5.83 -7.41 -14.23
C GLY A 100 -5.31 -6.87 -12.90
N VAL A 101 -5.17 -7.72 -11.88
CA VAL A 101 -4.69 -7.32 -10.56
C VAL A 101 -3.22 -7.71 -10.41
N GLU A 102 -2.37 -6.70 -10.21
CA GLU A 102 -0.96 -6.83 -9.84
C GLU A 102 -0.78 -6.13 -8.48
N LEU A 103 -0.76 -6.92 -7.42
CA LEU A 103 -0.74 -6.37 -6.06
C LEU A 103 0.61 -5.75 -5.71
N GLU A 104 0.55 -4.52 -5.21
CA GLU A 104 1.69 -3.70 -4.83
C GLU A 104 1.85 -3.62 -3.32
N LYS A 105 3.09 -3.67 -2.84
CA LYS A 105 3.42 -3.61 -1.41
C LYS A 105 3.12 -2.24 -0.82
N GLN A 106 2.26 -2.17 0.19
CA GLN A 106 1.78 -0.92 0.81
C GLN A 106 2.41 -0.61 2.17
N PHE A 107 3.44 -1.35 2.57
CA PHE A 107 4.21 -1.16 3.80
C PHE A 107 5.70 -1.19 3.48
N ALA A 108 6.52 -0.67 4.37
CA ALA A 108 7.97 -0.86 4.32
C ALA A 108 8.42 -1.70 5.52
N THR A 109 9.37 -2.62 5.30
CA THR A 109 10.08 -3.26 6.40
C THR A 109 11.31 -2.41 6.72
N VAL A 110 11.42 -1.99 7.97
CA VAL A 110 12.59 -1.27 8.48
C VAL A 110 13.40 -2.26 9.31
N TYR A 111 14.64 -2.48 8.89
CA TYR A 111 15.63 -3.27 9.60
C TYR A 111 16.53 -2.32 10.39
N LEU A 112 16.71 -2.59 11.69
CA LEU A 112 17.57 -1.82 12.58
C LEU A 112 18.69 -2.72 13.08
N ASP A 113 19.94 -2.32 12.88
CA ASP A 113 21.16 -2.96 13.39
C ASP A 113 21.95 -1.95 14.21
N PHE A 114 22.46 -2.34 15.37
CA PHE A 114 23.23 -1.50 16.28
C PHE A 114 24.69 -1.97 16.30
N LYS A 115 25.60 -1.07 15.97
CA LYS A 115 27.01 -1.40 15.69
C LYS A 115 27.78 -1.87 16.91
N GLU A 116 27.41 -1.43 18.10
CA GLU A 116 28.14 -1.69 19.34
C GLU A 116 27.95 -3.09 19.92
N GLU A 117 26.85 -3.74 19.56
CA GLU A 117 26.50 -5.05 20.08
C GLU A 117 26.82 -6.15 19.06
N ASP A 118 27.36 -7.25 19.53
CA ASP A 118 27.77 -8.38 18.66
C ASP A 118 26.59 -8.98 17.87
N ASP A 119 25.38 -8.91 18.43
CA ASP A 119 24.14 -9.39 17.82
C ASP A 119 23.35 -8.27 17.08
N GLY A 120 23.89 -7.05 17.00
CA GLY A 120 23.26 -5.90 16.38
C GLY A 120 22.04 -5.37 17.12
N ARG A 121 21.87 -5.70 18.39
CA ARG A 121 20.78 -5.25 19.24
C ARG A 121 21.20 -4.05 20.06
N ALA A 122 20.22 -3.22 20.42
CA ALA A 122 20.44 -2.10 21.34
C ALA A 122 20.46 -2.57 22.80
N SER A 123 21.24 -1.87 23.64
CA SER A 123 21.20 -2.05 25.10
C SER A 123 19.97 -1.38 25.74
N TYR A 124 19.14 -0.70 24.94
CA TYR A 124 17.90 -0.02 25.34
C TYR A 124 16.68 -0.75 24.82
N ASP A 125 15.55 -0.57 25.52
CA ASP A 125 14.25 -0.90 24.93
C ASP A 125 13.93 0.05 23.79
N LEU A 126 13.28 -0.45 22.74
CA LEU A 126 12.98 0.30 21.54
C LEU A 126 11.49 0.50 21.34
N GLU A 127 11.08 1.70 21.01
CA GLU A 127 9.73 2.01 20.53
C GLU A 127 9.81 2.79 19.22
N VAL A 128 9.11 2.34 18.19
CA VAL A 128 8.88 3.14 16.98
C VAL A 128 7.51 3.77 17.05
N ALA A 129 7.46 5.08 16.85
CA ALA A 129 6.24 5.87 16.91
C ALA A 129 6.06 6.74 15.65
N GLY A 130 4.80 6.96 15.25
CA GLY A 130 4.44 7.76 14.08
C GLY A 130 2.99 8.24 14.13
N THR A 131 2.55 8.92 13.08
CA THR A 131 1.23 9.54 12.95
C THR A 131 0.34 8.89 11.89
N VAL A 132 0.73 7.72 11.37
CA VAL A 132 -0.05 6.96 10.39
C VAL A 132 -0.39 5.59 10.94
N SER A 133 -1.69 5.27 11.02
CA SER A 133 -2.23 4.03 11.58
C SER A 133 -2.73 3.03 10.52
N GLY A 134 -2.40 3.24 9.25
CA GLY A 134 -2.80 2.33 8.17
C GLY A 134 -3.04 3.05 6.86
N ALA A 135 -3.84 2.45 5.98
CA ALA A 135 -4.23 2.97 4.68
C ALA A 135 -5.75 3.02 4.53
N ASP A 136 -6.24 4.02 3.81
CA ASP A 136 -7.65 4.11 3.43
C ASP A 136 -7.98 3.05 2.36
N ILE A 137 -9.01 2.27 2.60
CA ILE A 137 -9.38 1.13 1.76
C ILE A 137 -9.79 1.51 0.33
N HIS A 138 -10.20 2.76 0.09
CA HIS A 138 -10.69 3.18 -1.22
C HIS A 138 -9.65 3.96 -2.02
N THR A 139 -8.68 4.56 -1.34
CA THR A 139 -7.70 5.46 -1.98
C THR A 139 -6.26 5.01 -1.80
N LEU A 140 -6.00 4.00 -0.97
CA LEU A 140 -4.69 3.52 -0.53
C LEU A 140 -3.82 4.62 0.12
N LYS A 141 -4.40 5.77 0.45
CA LYS A 141 -3.67 6.87 1.10
C LYS A 141 -3.47 6.60 2.59
N PRO A 142 -2.36 7.10 3.18
CA PRO A 142 -2.12 7.01 4.61
C PRO A 142 -3.26 7.59 5.43
N VAL A 143 -3.72 6.84 6.44
CA VAL A 143 -4.72 7.28 7.41
C VAL A 143 -4.03 7.82 8.66
N GLU A 144 -4.40 9.04 9.07
CA GLU A 144 -3.90 9.64 10.31
C GLU A 144 -4.33 8.84 11.52
N GLY A 145 -3.39 8.63 12.43
CA GLY A 145 -3.64 7.91 13.66
C GLY A 145 -2.34 7.65 14.43
N VAL A 146 -2.47 7.18 15.65
CA VAL A 146 -1.31 6.83 16.45
C VAL A 146 -0.76 5.49 16.01
N PHE A 147 0.52 5.48 15.62
CA PHE A 147 1.31 4.29 15.39
C PHE A 147 2.34 4.17 16.51
N ARG A 148 2.39 3.04 17.19
CA ARG A 148 3.43 2.68 18.16
C ARG A 148 3.63 1.19 18.13
N CYS A 149 4.88 0.76 18.04
CA CYS A 149 5.23 -0.65 18.19
C CYS A 149 6.66 -0.82 18.73
N THR A 150 6.90 -1.95 19.36
CA THR A 150 8.25 -2.42 19.71
C THR A 150 8.78 -3.25 18.57
N PRO A 151 9.96 -2.91 17.99
CA PRO A 151 10.58 -3.74 16.94
C PRO A 151 10.86 -5.15 17.45
N GLU A 152 10.62 -6.15 16.62
CA GLU A 152 10.88 -7.54 16.96
C GLU A 152 12.34 -7.91 16.66
N PRO A 153 13.05 -8.54 17.62
CA PRO A 153 14.38 -9.06 17.35
C PRO A 153 14.32 -10.08 16.21
N LEU A 154 15.26 -9.99 15.29
CA LEU A 154 15.41 -10.99 14.24
C LEU A 154 15.84 -12.33 14.86
N ALA A 155 15.30 -13.44 14.33
CA ALA A 155 15.61 -14.77 14.80
C ALA A 155 16.98 -15.26 14.28
N ASP A 156 17.66 -16.05 15.11
CA ASP A 156 18.84 -16.85 14.82
C ASP A 156 20.07 -16.09 14.25
N GLU A 157 20.47 -16.37 13.01
CA GLU A 157 21.69 -15.86 12.40
C GLU A 157 21.59 -14.39 11.94
N ASN A 158 20.39 -13.80 11.98
CA ASN A 158 20.18 -12.41 11.60
C ASN A 158 20.39 -11.49 12.81
N ARG A 159 21.02 -10.35 12.55
CA ARG A 159 21.32 -9.33 13.56
C ARG A 159 20.24 -8.27 13.63
N GLY A 160 20.04 -7.70 14.83
CA GLY A 160 19.20 -6.53 15.03
C GLY A 160 17.70 -6.83 15.11
N TYR A 161 16.91 -5.93 14.54
CA TYR A 161 15.46 -5.93 14.63
C TYR A 161 14.83 -5.72 13.25
N ALA A 162 13.57 -6.15 13.11
CA ALA A 162 12.74 -5.79 11.98
C ALA A 162 11.36 -5.32 12.44
N LEU A 163 10.78 -4.37 11.71
CA LEU A 163 9.41 -3.94 11.91
C LEU A 163 8.78 -3.51 10.58
N ARG A 164 7.49 -3.75 10.45
CA ARG A 164 6.70 -3.26 9.33
C ARG A 164 6.01 -1.97 9.72
N VAL A 165 6.24 -0.93 8.92
CA VAL A 165 5.61 0.39 9.09
C VAL A 165 4.65 0.66 7.93
N PRO A 166 3.49 1.29 8.18
CA PRO A 166 2.59 1.70 7.12
C PRO A 166 3.24 2.75 6.22
N ARG A 167 2.75 2.91 5.00
CA ARG A 167 3.11 4.02 4.11
C ARG A 167 2.97 5.35 4.86
N GLN A 168 4.06 6.12 4.92
CA GLN A 168 4.06 7.41 5.62
C GLN A 168 3.58 8.53 4.70
N LYS A 169 3.01 9.58 5.29
CA LYS A 169 2.64 10.83 4.61
C LYS A 169 3.64 11.96 4.84
N ASP A 170 4.46 11.83 5.89
CA ASP A 170 5.41 12.83 6.35
C ASP A 170 6.62 12.18 7.06
N GLU A 171 7.42 12.98 7.71
CA GLU A 171 8.65 12.57 8.41
C GLU A 171 8.44 12.30 9.91
N SER A 172 7.20 12.11 10.35
CA SER A 172 6.86 11.97 11.79
C SER A 172 7.33 10.68 12.45
N LEU A 173 7.82 9.70 11.65
CA LEU A 173 8.30 8.42 12.19
C LEU A 173 9.56 8.62 13.04
N THR A 174 9.55 8.14 14.28
CA THR A 174 10.66 8.25 15.24
C THR A 174 11.00 6.90 15.84
N LEU A 175 12.28 6.68 16.15
CA LEU A 175 12.75 5.61 17.02
C LEU A 175 13.10 6.20 18.38
N ARG A 176 12.47 5.69 19.43
CA ARG A 176 12.73 6.08 20.83
C ARG A 176 13.54 5.00 21.50
N LEU A 177 14.59 5.42 22.18
CA LEU A 177 15.40 4.59 23.07
C LEU A 177 14.87 4.79 24.49
N LEU A 178 14.56 3.70 25.17
CA LEU A 178 14.02 3.75 26.53
C LEU A 178 14.96 3.02 27.50
N ASP A 179 15.18 3.63 28.67
CA ASP A 179 15.82 2.99 29.81
C ASP A 179 14.81 2.95 30.97
N GLN A 180 14.49 1.74 31.45
CA GLN A 180 13.49 1.51 32.48
C GLN A 180 12.11 2.15 32.23
N GLY A 181 11.75 2.27 30.93
CA GLY A 181 10.49 2.84 30.47
C GLY A 181 10.49 4.36 30.27
N GLU A 182 11.60 5.04 30.55
CA GLU A 182 11.77 6.48 30.29
C GLU A 182 12.51 6.69 28.96
N ILE A 183 12.05 7.65 28.14
CA ILE A 183 12.69 7.98 26.86
C ILE A 183 14.00 8.70 27.17
N VAL A 184 15.12 8.09 26.80
CA VAL A 184 16.47 8.66 26.96
C VAL A 184 16.98 9.32 25.67
N ASP A 185 16.47 8.88 24.51
CA ASP A 185 16.81 9.49 23.21
C ASP A 185 15.69 9.27 22.19
N THR A 186 15.67 10.13 21.15
CA THR A 186 14.69 10.05 20.05
C THR A 186 15.38 10.33 18.73
N ILE A 187 15.43 9.33 17.87
CA ILE A 187 16.03 9.36 16.53
C ILE A 187 14.93 9.65 15.50
N PRO A 188 15.08 10.65 14.63
CA PRO A 188 14.08 11.03 13.63
C PRO A 188 14.13 10.09 12.42
N LEU A 189 13.62 8.87 12.53
CA LEU A 189 13.66 7.85 11.46
C LEU A 189 13.08 8.35 10.14
N GLY A 190 11.94 9.04 10.18
CA GLY A 190 11.27 9.53 8.98
C GLY A 190 12.14 10.50 8.19
N GLU A 191 12.82 11.41 8.89
CA GLU A 191 13.77 12.35 8.29
C GLU A 191 14.99 11.64 7.70
N LEU A 192 15.55 10.65 8.41
CA LEU A 192 16.69 9.85 7.97
C LEU A 192 16.36 9.06 6.71
N ILE A 193 15.23 8.36 6.72
CA ILE A 193 14.72 7.55 5.59
C ILE A 193 14.51 8.44 4.35
N ARG A 194 13.90 9.63 4.52
CA ARG A 194 13.73 10.59 3.43
C ARG A 194 15.06 11.13 2.89
N LYS A 195 16.01 11.48 3.78
CA LYS A 195 17.35 11.94 3.37
C LYS A 195 18.10 10.88 2.56
N ALA A 196 17.85 9.60 2.84
CA ALA A 196 18.37 8.49 2.06
C ALA A 196 17.63 8.26 0.72
N GLY A 197 16.70 9.14 0.36
CA GLY A 197 16.00 9.09 -0.94
C GLY A 197 14.86 8.10 -1.02
N PHE A 198 14.42 7.50 0.10
CA PHE A 198 13.25 6.63 0.09
C PHE A 198 11.98 7.42 -0.25
N ASP A 199 11.23 6.91 -1.22
CA ASP A 199 10.03 7.56 -1.73
C ASP A 199 8.76 6.81 -1.31
N TRP A 200 8.03 7.39 -0.35
CA TRP A 200 6.75 6.85 0.14
C TRP A 200 5.60 6.95 -0.87
N THR A 201 5.78 7.63 -1.99
CA THR A 201 4.74 7.81 -3.02
C THR A 201 4.78 6.74 -4.11
N LYS A 202 5.80 5.89 -4.15
CA LYS A 202 5.91 4.78 -5.09
C LYS A 202 4.72 3.84 -4.97
N GLU A 203 4.27 3.24 -6.06
CA GLU A 203 3.19 2.26 -6.08
C GLU A 203 3.53 1.07 -5.18
N SER A 204 4.68 0.45 -5.38
CA SER A 204 5.22 -0.61 -4.51
C SER A 204 6.36 -0.06 -3.66
N LEU A 205 6.27 -0.24 -2.35
CA LEU A 205 7.29 0.23 -1.42
C LEU A 205 8.44 -0.77 -1.29
N GLY A 206 9.67 -0.25 -1.29
CA GLY A 206 10.86 -1.00 -0.93
C GLY A 206 11.00 -1.21 0.59
N ASP A 207 12.15 -1.72 0.99
CA ASP A 207 12.53 -1.89 2.40
C ASP A 207 13.73 -1.00 2.74
N VAL A 208 13.96 -0.77 4.03
CA VAL A 208 15.04 0.10 4.52
C VAL A 208 15.84 -0.63 5.58
N SER A 209 17.17 -0.64 5.45
CA SER A 209 18.09 -1.11 6.49
C SER A 209 18.85 0.07 7.08
N ILE A 210 18.90 0.16 8.40
CA ILE A 210 19.55 1.24 9.13
C ILE A 210 20.55 0.63 10.11
N LEU A 211 21.83 0.91 9.89
CA LEU A 211 22.90 0.61 10.85
C LEU A 211 23.08 1.86 11.75
N CYS A 212 22.83 1.70 13.04
CA CYS A 212 22.91 2.75 14.04
C CYS A 212 24.27 2.67 14.78
N ASP A 213 25.07 3.71 14.72
CA ASP A 213 26.26 3.94 15.54
C ASP A 213 25.93 5.02 16.55
N LEU A 214 25.37 4.64 17.69
CA LEU A 214 24.84 5.60 18.69
C LEU A 214 25.91 6.51 19.27
N PRO A 215 27.12 6.05 19.69
CA PRO A 215 28.16 6.92 20.19
C PRO A 215 28.67 7.93 19.17
N ALA A 216 28.69 7.55 17.89
CA ALA A 216 29.13 8.43 16.82
C ALA A 216 28.00 9.34 16.30
N HIS A 217 26.76 9.15 16.77
CA HIS A 217 25.56 9.80 16.22
C HIS A 217 25.49 9.70 14.69
N SER A 218 25.90 8.53 14.15
CA SER A 218 25.91 8.29 12.70
C SER A 218 25.02 7.11 12.31
N PHE A 219 24.43 7.21 11.12
CA PHE A 219 23.47 6.25 10.60
C PHE A 219 23.86 5.90 9.15
N THR A 220 24.02 4.61 8.89
CA THR A 220 24.18 4.12 7.52
C THR A 220 22.85 3.54 7.08
N ILE A 221 22.23 4.14 6.06
CA ILE A 221 20.89 3.77 5.59
C ILE A 221 21.00 3.18 4.20
N THR A 222 20.48 1.98 4.04
CA THR A 222 20.38 1.29 2.75
C THR A 222 18.92 1.16 2.37
N VAL A 223 18.55 1.81 1.27
CA VAL A 223 17.24 1.67 0.65
C VAL A 223 17.29 0.50 -0.31
N MET A 224 16.43 -0.49 -0.09
CA MET A 224 16.35 -1.72 -0.89
C MET A 224 15.17 -1.59 -1.86
N GLU A 225 15.48 -1.28 -3.11
CA GLU A 225 14.52 -1.15 -4.20
C GLU A 225 14.72 -2.24 -5.26
N TRP A 226 13.77 -2.35 -6.17
CA TRP A 226 13.85 -3.30 -7.30
C TRP A 226 15.11 -3.12 -8.16
N GLU A 227 15.57 -1.88 -8.35
CA GLU A 227 16.75 -1.55 -9.15
C GLU A 227 18.09 -1.85 -8.45
N GLY A 228 18.03 -2.24 -7.18
CA GLY A 228 19.17 -2.56 -6.34
C GLY A 228 19.32 -1.65 -5.12
N PRO A 229 20.17 -2.03 -4.15
CA PRO A 229 20.34 -1.27 -2.92
C PRO A 229 21.13 0.03 -3.16
N VAL A 230 20.69 1.12 -2.55
CA VAL A 230 21.39 2.40 -2.50
C VAL A 230 21.70 2.74 -1.04
N THR A 231 22.97 3.03 -0.74
CA THR A 231 23.42 3.27 0.64
C THR A 231 23.86 4.71 0.86
N PHE A 232 23.43 5.29 1.98
CA PHE A 232 23.76 6.64 2.42
C PHE A 232 24.32 6.61 3.84
N GLU A 233 25.28 7.48 4.13
CA GLU A 233 25.80 7.71 5.49
C GLU A 233 25.36 9.12 5.94
N ILE A 234 24.72 9.20 7.10
CA ILE A 234 24.18 10.44 7.66
C ILE A 234 24.69 10.58 9.09
N THR A 235 25.24 11.75 9.44
CA THR A 235 25.60 12.14 10.80
C THR A 235 24.67 13.24 11.28
N ILE A 236 24.14 13.15 12.51
CA ILE A 236 23.25 14.12 13.15
C ILE A 236 23.86 14.68 14.43
#